data_7df425ea7cb77bbd3b83127eae20eef1
#
_entry.id   7df425ea7cb77bbd3b83127eae20eef1
#
_cell.length_a   1.000
_cell.length_b   1.000
_cell.length_c   1.000
_cell.angle_alpha   90.00
_cell.angle_beta   90.00
_cell.angle_gamma   90.00
#
_symmetry.space_group_name_H-M   'P 1'
#
loop_
_entity.id
_entity.type
_entity.pdbx_description
1 polymer ?
#
loop_
_entity_poly.entity_id
_entity_poly.type
_entity_poly.pdbx_seq_one_letter_code
_entity_poly.pdbx_strand_id
1 'polypeptide(L)'
;KQEQIRKKKAERQQVKAAKENLLQERESEKVKLEEQEKEKRTLVTNLQKKQKGLQNEINKKRREANLLNARIDKLIAEEIERARKRAQEEARREAAARKKEESKEGKSAATETAAKSKPLEAYTMSKADRELSGNFAANRGKLPMPISGAYIITSRYGQYAVEGLRNVKLDNKGIDIQGKPGAQARAIFDGKVAAVFQLNGLFNVLIRHGNYISVYCNLSSASVKAGDTVKTKQSIGQGFSDGTDNGR
;
A
#
# COMPACT_ATOMS: atom_id res chain seq x y z
N LYS A 1 -36.58 -70.46 -52.60
CA LYS A 1 -36.93 -70.31 -51.18
C LYS A 1 -35.75 -70.41 -50.22
N GLN A 2 -34.83 -71.39 -50.38
CA GLN A 2 -33.67 -71.61 -49.51
C GLN A 2 -32.64 -70.45 -49.58
N GLU A 3 -32.42 -69.84 -50.70
CA GLU A 3 -31.49 -68.74 -50.91
C GLU A 3 -32.00 -67.44 -50.25
N GLN A 4 -33.27 -67.15 -50.30
CA GLN A 4 -33.90 -66.04 -49.60
C GLN A 4 -33.80 -66.14 -48.05
N ILE A 5 -33.91 -67.38 -47.55
CA ILE A 5 -33.80 -67.64 -46.09
C ILE A 5 -32.33 -67.42 -45.64
N ARG A 6 -31.36 -67.84 -46.45
CA ARG A 6 -29.92 -67.62 -46.20
C ARG A 6 -29.62 -66.10 -46.18
N LYS A 7 -30.13 -65.38 -47.18
CA LYS A 7 -29.92 -63.95 -47.29
C LYS A 7 -30.49 -63.19 -46.08
N LYS A 8 -31.73 -63.47 -45.68
CA LYS A 8 -32.37 -62.91 -44.45
C LYS A 8 -31.65 -63.33 -43.19
N LYS A 9 -31.06 -64.47 -43.08
CA LYS A 9 -30.30 -64.95 -41.93
C LYS A 9 -28.96 -64.17 -41.83
N ALA A 10 -28.24 -63.94 -42.95
CA ALA A 10 -27.03 -63.15 -43.01
C ALA A 10 -27.33 -61.67 -42.64
N GLU A 11 -28.36 -61.07 -43.18
CA GLU A 11 -28.80 -59.67 -42.82
C GLU A 11 -29.10 -59.55 -41.35
N ARG A 12 -29.83 -60.50 -40.76
CA ARG A 12 -30.11 -60.50 -39.32
C ARG A 12 -28.83 -60.60 -38.46
N GLN A 13 -27.87 -61.39 -38.87
CA GLN A 13 -26.59 -61.52 -38.20
C GLN A 13 -25.78 -60.23 -38.28
N GLN A 14 -25.75 -59.54 -39.44
CA GLN A 14 -25.09 -58.23 -39.58
C GLN A 14 -25.75 -57.16 -38.73
N VAL A 15 -27.07 -57.09 -38.72
CA VAL A 15 -27.82 -56.15 -37.87
C VAL A 15 -27.60 -56.42 -36.38
N LYS A 16 -27.48 -57.70 -35.98
CA LYS A 16 -27.21 -58.08 -34.59
C LYS A 16 -25.78 -57.64 -34.17
N ALA A 17 -24.77 -57.92 -35.01
CA ALA A 17 -23.40 -57.52 -34.78
C ALA A 17 -23.23 -55.99 -34.74
N ALA A 18 -23.89 -55.27 -35.66
CA ALA A 18 -23.89 -53.80 -35.66
C ALA A 18 -24.53 -53.22 -34.39
N LYS A 19 -25.61 -53.84 -33.90
CA LYS A 19 -26.27 -53.44 -32.66
C LYS A 19 -25.40 -53.70 -31.42
N GLU A 20 -24.69 -54.82 -31.38
CA GLU A 20 -23.76 -55.14 -30.30
C GLU A 20 -22.58 -54.16 -30.27
N ASN A 21 -21.99 -53.84 -31.42
CA ASN A 21 -20.93 -52.81 -31.51
C ASN A 21 -21.41 -51.46 -31.08
N LEU A 22 -22.60 -51.02 -31.48
CA LEU A 22 -23.19 -49.76 -31.08
C LEU A 22 -23.47 -49.67 -29.54
N LEU A 23 -23.87 -50.80 -28.94
CA LEU A 23 -24.06 -50.88 -27.49
C LEU A 23 -22.71 -50.77 -26.75
N GLN A 24 -21.66 -51.42 -27.21
CA GLN A 24 -20.32 -51.31 -26.64
C GLN A 24 -19.76 -49.88 -26.76
N GLU A 25 -19.98 -49.27 -27.93
CA GLU A 25 -19.55 -47.88 -28.17
C GLU A 25 -20.27 -46.91 -27.21
N ARG A 26 -21.60 -47.03 -27.07
CA ARG A 26 -22.38 -46.23 -26.11
C ARG A 26 -21.96 -46.47 -24.66
N GLU A 27 -21.64 -47.67 -24.28
CA GLU A 27 -21.21 -48.01 -22.93
C GLU A 27 -19.83 -47.41 -22.63
N SER A 28 -18.89 -47.46 -23.58
CA SER A 28 -17.60 -46.80 -23.49
C SER A 28 -17.70 -45.29 -23.45
N GLU A 29 -18.61 -44.71 -24.23
CA GLU A 29 -18.86 -43.27 -24.23
C GLU A 29 -19.48 -42.80 -22.88
N LYS A 30 -20.40 -43.59 -22.33
CA LYS A 30 -20.99 -43.31 -21.02
C LYS A 30 -19.94 -43.31 -19.92
N VAL A 31 -19.06 -44.32 -19.89
CA VAL A 31 -17.97 -44.36 -18.89
C VAL A 31 -17.04 -43.14 -19.01
N LYS A 32 -16.65 -42.77 -20.24
CA LYS A 32 -15.84 -41.56 -20.48
C LYS A 32 -16.53 -40.28 -20.00
N LEU A 33 -17.83 -40.15 -20.24
CA LEU A 33 -18.59 -38.98 -19.78
C LEU A 33 -18.71 -38.91 -18.24
N GLU A 34 -18.94 -40.08 -17.60
CA GLU A 34 -18.96 -40.17 -16.14
C GLU A 34 -17.61 -39.79 -15.50
N GLU A 35 -16.50 -40.22 -16.11
CA GLU A 35 -15.15 -39.91 -15.69
C GLU A 35 -14.86 -38.38 -15.85
N GLN A 36 -15.20 -37.79 -16.99
CA GLN A 36 -15.08 -36.37 -17.26
C GLN A 36 -15.96 -35.54 -16.30
N GLU A 37 -17.16 -36.00 -15.99
CA GLU A 37 -18.02 -35.33 -15.02
C GLU A 37 -17.40 -35.34 -13.63
N LYS A 38 -16.84 -36.46 -13.20
CA LYS A 38 -16.15 -36.61 -11.93
C LYS A 38 -14.92 -35.69 -11.85
N GLU A 39 -14.12 -35.64 -12.90
CA GLU A 39 -12.97 -34.73 -12.98
C GLU A 39 -13.38 -33.26 -12.91
N LYS A 40 -14.43 -32.87 -13.67
CA LYS A 40 -14.96 -31.50 -13.63
C LYS A 40 -15.48 -31.12 -12.25
N ARG A 41 -16.21 -32.02 -11.57
CA ARG A 41 -16.68 -31.79 -10.20
C ARG A 41 -15.54 -31.61 -9.21
N THR A 42 -14.50 -32.42 -9.33
CA THR A 42 -13.29 -32.32 -8.51
C THR A 42 -12.57 -30.99 -8.74
N LEU A 43 -12.42 -30.60 -10.02
CA LEU A 43 -11.81 -29.33 -10.39
C LEU A 43 -12.60 -28.13 -9.83
N VAL A 44 -13.92 -28.13 -9.98
CA VAL A 44 -14.79 -27.09 -9.45
C VAL A 44 -14.63 -26.97 -7.92
N THR A 45 -14.65 -28.10 -7.22
CA THR A 45 -14.47 -28.11 -5.76
C THR A 45 -13.11 -27.56 -5.34
N ASN A 46 -12.04 -27.93 -6.06
CA ASN A 46 -10.69 -27.42 -5.79
C ASN A 46 -10.58 -25.92 -6.07
N LEU A 47 -11.19 -25.44 -7.16
CA LEU A 47 -11.23 -24.02 -7.49
C LEU A 47 -12.00 -23.20 -6.43
N GLN A 48 -13.14 -23.73 -5.97
CA GLN A 48 -13.91 -23.09 -4.87
C GLN A 48 -13.11 -23.00 -3.56
N LYS A 49 -12.37 -24.07 -3.20
CA LYS A 49 -11.48 -24.05 -2.03
C LYS A 49 -10.37 -23.00 -2.18
N LYS A 50 -9.73 -22.94 -3.35
CA LYS A 50 -8.70 -21.94 -3.64
C LYS A 50 -9.27 -20.53 -3.60
N GLN A 51 -10.45 -20.29 -4.18
CA GLN A 51 -11.13 -19.00 -4.14
C GLN A 51 -11.41 -18.56 -2.70
N LYS A 52 -11.93 -19.45 -1.86
CA LYS A 52 -12.17 -19.16 -0.44
C LYS A 52 -10.89 -18.86 0.33
N GLY A 53 -9.82 -19.60 0.04
CA GLY A 53 -8.49 -19.35 0.61
C GLY A 53 -7.97 -17.96 0.27
N LEU A 54 -7.99 -17.60 -1.02
CA LEU A 54 -7.57 -16.27 -1.51
C LEU A 54 -8.43 -15.14 -0.92
N GLN A 55 -9.74 -15.36 -0.81
CA GLN A 55 -10.63 -14.36 -0.20
C GLN A 55 -10.28 -14.11 1.28
N ASN A 56 -9.95 -15.16 2.03
CA ASN A 56 -9.52 -15.02 3.42
C ASN A 56 -8.18 -14.28 3.53
N GLU A 57 -7.25 -14.56 2.62
CA GLU A 57 -5.96 -13.87 2.56
C GLU A 57 -6.13 -12.38 2.24
N ILE A 58 -6.95 -12.04 1.26
CA ILE A 58 -7.31 -10.64 0.93
C ILE A 58 -7.89 -9.94 2.16
N ASN A 59 -8.83 -10.57 2.85
CA ASN A 59 -9.43 -9.99 4.06
C ASN A 59 -8.42 -9.78 5.18
N LYS A 60 -7.48 -10.71 5.36
CA LYS A 60 -6.38 -10.57 6.31
C LYS A 60 -5.48 -9.38 5.95
N LYS A 61 -5.02 -9.29 4.71
CA LYS A 61 -4.19 -8.19 4.23
C LYS A 61 -4.88 -6.83 4.34
N ARG A 62 -6.19 -6.77 4.07
CA ARG A 62 -6.98 -5.53 4.29
C ARG A 62 -7.01 -5.09 5.75
N ARG A 63 -7.18 -6.03 6.69
CA ARG A 63 -7.15 -5.71 8.13
C ARG A 63 -5.77 -5.19 8.54
N GLU A 64 -4.70 -5.82 8.07
CA GLU A 64 -3.33 -5.39 8.34
C GLU A 64 -3.07 -3.97 7.79
N ALA A 65 -3.51 -3.68 6.56
CA ALA A 65 -3.40 -2.35 5.96
C ALA A 65 -4.20 -1.29 6.74
N ASN A 66 -5.41 -1.63 7.18
CA ASN A 66 -6.23 -0.71 7.99
C ASN A 66 -5.58 -0.42 9.35
N LEU A 67 -5.00 -1.41 10.01
CA LEU A 67 -4.27 -1.23 11.28
C LEU A 67 -3.04 -0.34 11.07
N LEU A 68 -2.30 -0.54 9.98
CA LEU A 68 -1.16 0.30 9.63
C LEU A 68 -1.60 1.75 9.41
N ASN A 69 -2.62 1.97 8.60
CA ASN A 69 -3.15 3.30 8.33
C ASN A 69 -3.62 4.00 9.62
N ALA A 70 -4.39 3.31 10.47
CA ALA A 70 -4.84 3.86 11.74
C ALA A 70 -3.67 4.24 12.67
N ARG A 71 -2.60 3.44 12.69
CA ARG A 71 -1.40 3.75 13.46
C ARG A 71 -0.66 4.97 12.92
N ILE A 72 -0.54 5.08 11.61
CA ILE A 72 0.05 6.23 10.92
C ILE A 72 -0.77 7.48 11.22
N ASP A 73 -2.08 7.44 11.03
CA ASP A 73 -2.98 8.59 11.28
C ASP A 73 -2.87 9.08 12.73
N LYS A 74 -2.79 8.15 13.70
CA LYS A 74 -2.57 8.49 15.12
C LYS A 74 -1.23 9.17 15.34
N LEU A 75 -0.14 8.67 14.78
CA LEU A 75 1.19 9.27 14.94
C LEU A 75 1.28 10.65 14.27
N ILE A 76 0.62 10.83 13.14
CA ILE A 76 0.51 12.13 12.47
C ILE A 76 -0.22 13.13 13.38
N ALA A 77 -1.35 12.74 13.96
CA ALA A 77 -2.10 13.60 14.88
C ALA A 77 -1.27 13.97 16.12
N GLU A 78 -0.56 13.01 16.71
CA GLU A 78 0.35 13.26 17.84
C GLU A 78 1.49 14.22 17.47
N GLU A 79 2.07 14.09 16.28
CA GLU A 79 3.14 14.98 15.83
C GLU A 79 2.63 16.40 15.53
N ILE A 80 1.44 16.54 14.97
CA ILE A 80 0.78 17.84 14.79
C ILE A 80 0.58 18.52 16.15
N GLU A 81 0.10 17.81 17.16
CA GLU A 81 -0.07 18.35 18.51
C GLU A 81 1.27 18.74 19.17
N ARG A 82 2.30 17.93 19.01
CA ARG A 82 3.65 18.25 19.49
C ARG A 82 4.22 19.49 18.81
N ALA A 83 4.02 19.60 17.48
CA ALA A 83 4.48 20.76 16.72
C ALA A 83 3.74 22.04 17.16
N ARG A 84 2.43 21.94 17.42
CA ARG A 84 1.60 23.02 17.94
C ARG A 84 2.07 23.53 19.31
N LYS A 85 2.35 22.60 20.23
CA LYS A 85 2.88 22.93 21.56
C LYS A 85 4.26 23.62 21.48
N ARG A 86 5.15 23.09 20.63
CA ARG A 86 6.48 23.70 20.40
C ARG A 86 6.37 25.13 19.86
N ALA A 87 5.51 25.36 18.87
CA ALA A 87 5.29 26.68 18.29
C ALA A 87 4.70 27.67 19.31
N GLN A 88 3.77 27.23 20.14
CA GLN A 88 3.22 28.06 21.21
C GLN A 88 4.29 28.42 22.25
N GLU A 89 5.13 27.47 22.63
CA GLU A 89 6.20 27.71 23.61
C GLU A 89 7.26 28.65 23.03
N GLU A 90 7.63 28.51 21.77
CA GLU A 90 8.56 29.37 21.05
C GLU A 90 8.00 30.84 21.00
N ALA A 91 6.75 30.99 20.57
CA ALA A 91 6.07 32.29 20.56
C ALA A 91 6.00 32.94 21.95
N ARG A 92 5.78 32.11 22.99
CA ARG A 92 5.78 32.61 24.39
C ARG A 92 7.17 33.06 24.85
N ARG A 93 8.23 32.34 24.46
CA ARG A 93 9.63 32.69 24.73
C ARG A 93 10.03 33.95 23.99
N GLU A 94 9.66 34.11 22.73
CA GLU A 94 9.92 35.32 21.94
C GLU A 94 9.19 36.55 22.54
N ALA A 95 7.92 36.38 22.91
CA ALA A 95 7.16 37.46 23.56
C ALA A 95 7.77 37.86 24.92
N ALA A 96 8.28 36.88 25.67
CA ALA A 96 8.97 37.16 26.95
C ALA A 96 10.34 37.85 26.75
N ALA A 97 11.06 37.50 25.68
CA ALA A 97 12.32 38.09 25.30
C ALA A 97 12.12 39.58 24.89
N ARG A 98 11.12 39.84 24.02
CA ARG A 98 10.74 41.24 23.64
C ARG A 98 10.38 42.11 24.82
N LYS A 99 9.59 41.57 25.76
CA LYS A 99 9.24 42.32 27.00
C LYS A 99 10.48 42.63 27.88
N LYS A 100 11.49 41.75 27.86
CA LYS A 100 12.76 42.00 28.56
C LYS A 100 13.65 43.04 27.86
N GLU A 101 13.61 43.12 26.52
CA GLU A 101 14.30 44.18 25.76
C GLU A 101 13.61 45.53 25.90
N GLU A 102 12.27 45.58 25.79
CA GLU A 102 11.49 46.81 26.01
C GLU A 102 11.62 47.36 27.43
N SER A 103 11.90 46.53 28.42
CA SER A 103 12.16 46.97 29.79
C SER A 103 13.58 47.52 30.01
N LYS A 104 14.51 47.36 29.04
CA LYS A 104 15.87 47.91 29.07
C LYS A 104 16.04 49.19 28.28
N GLU A 105 15.16 49.47 27.31
CA GLU A 105 15.11 50.74 26.58
C GLU A 105 13.86 51.52 27.04
N GLY A 106 14.09 52.58 27.84
CA GLY A 106 13.04 53.43 28.37
C GLY A 106 12.28 54.17 27.28
N LYS A 107 10.93 54.15 27.43
CA LYS A 107 9.94 55.12 26.95
C LYS A 107 10.11 55.70 25.54
N SER A 108 9.25 55.26 24.62
CA SER A 108 8.50 56.19 23.75
C SER A 108 7.29 55.54 23.11
N ALA A 109 6.15 56.20 23.33
CA ALA A 109 4.93 56.31 22.52
C ALA A 109 4.18 55.07 22.07
N ALA A 110 2.96 54.99 22.61
CA ALA A 110 1.82 54.22 22.17
C ALA A 110 1.42 54.47 20.72
N THR A 111 1.10 53.38 20.01
CA THR A 111 0.07 53.44 18.98
C THR A 111 -0.69 52.09 19.00
N GLU A 112 -1.92 52.21 19.47
CA GLU A 112 -2.94 51.18 19.37
C GLU A 112 -3.21 50.88 17.91
N THR A 113 -3.04 49.63 17.52
CA THR A 113 -3.73 49.08 16.34
C THR A 113 -4.42 47.78 16.75
N ALA A 114 -5.73 47.89 16.78
CA ALA A 114 -6.68 46.86 17.07
C ALA A 114 -6.40 45.61 16.22
N ALA A 115 -6.03 44.53 16.87
CA ALA A 115 -5.98 43.20 16.25
C ALA A 115 -7.40 42.68 16.06
N LYS A 116 -7.90 42.78 14.83
CA LYS A 116 -9.08 42.06 14.39
C LYS A 116 -8.81 40.56 14.57
N SER A 117 -9.65 39.92 15.36
CA SER A 117 -9.74 38.46 15.47
C SER A 117 -9.93 37.82 14.12
N LYS A 118 -8.91 37.14 13.62
CA LYS A 118 -9.00 36.25 12.48
C LYS A 118 -9.30 34.83 12.95
N PRO A 119 -10.01 34.03 12.12
CA PRO A 119 -10.51 32.73 12.51
C PRO A 119 -9.41 31.74 12.88
N LEU A 120 -9.76 30.78 13.69
CA LEU A 120 -8.95 29.79 14.42
C LEU A 120 -8.24 28.76 13.56
N GLU A 121 -7.66 29.10 12.41
CA GLU A 121 -6.97 28.16 11.50
C GLU A 121 -5.54 28.52 11.09
N ALA A 122 -4.92 29.49 11.72
CA ALA A 122 -3.49 29.75 11.51
C ALA A 122 -2.67 29.01 12.57
N TYR A 123 -2.30 27.78 12.30
CA TYR A 123 -1.21 27.08 12.97
C TYR A 123 0.04 27.97 12.90
N THR A 124 0.45 28.54 14.03
CA THR A 124 1.67 29.32 14.13
C THR A 124 2.87 28.37 14.09
N MET A 125 3.43 28.20 12.89
CA MET A 125 4.66 27.41 12.69
C MET A 125 5.88 28.18 13.17
N SER A 126 6.90 27.45 13.64
CA SER A 126 8.22 28.03 13.81
C SER A 126 8.75 28.60 12.49
N LYS A 127 9.64 29.58 12.54
CA LYS A 127 10.24 30.17 11.33
C LYS A 127 10.92 29.11 10.48
N ALA A 128 11.66 28.19 11.10
CA ALA A 128 12.35 27.08 10.43
C ALA A 128 11.37 26.09 9.77
N ASP A 129 10.26 25.74 10.44
CA ASP A 129 9.24 24.85 9.86
C ASP A 129 8.50 25.51 8.69
N ARG A 130 8.29 26.82 8.74
CA ARG A 130 7.66 27.58 7.64
C ARG A 130 8.56 27.62 6.39
N GLU A 131 9.85 27.85 6.58
CA GLU A 131 10.82 27.84 5.50
C GLU A 131 10.96 26.46 4.89
N LEU A 132 11.10 25.41 5.71
CA LEU A 132 11.16 24.03 5.27
C LEU A 132 9.90 23.61 4.52
N SER A 133 8.72 24.02 4.98
CA SER A 133 7.44 23.76 4.33
C SER A 133 7.35 24.46 2.97
N GLY A 134 7.77 25.71 2.87
CA GLY A 134 7.79 26.45 1.62
C GLY A 134 8.72 25.82 0.61
N ASN A 135 9.91 25.44 1.02
CA ASN A 135 10.89 24.78 0.17
C ASN A 135 10.41 23.40 -0.29
N PHE A 136 9.76 22.62 0.57
CA PHE A 136 9.18 21.34 0.19
C PHE A 136 8.09 21.52 -0.89
N ALA A 137 7.17 22.45 -0.69
CA ALA A 137 6.08 22.74 -1.62
C ALA A 137 6.60 23.21 -2.99
N ALA A 138 7.64 24.03 -3.02
CA ALA A 138 8.28 24.55 -4.23
C ALA A 138 8.96 23.44 -5.08
N ASN A 139 9.30 22.31 -4.45
CA ASN A 139 9.89 21.14 -5.09
C ASN A 139 8.86 20.10 -5.56
N ARG A 140 7.58 20.43 -5.58
CA ARG A 140 6.53 19.54 -6.10
C ARG A 140 6.84 19.10 -7.53
N GLY A 141 6.81 17.78 -7.78
CA GLY A 141 7.16 17.18 -9.06
C GLY A 141 8.66 17.05 -9.34
N LYS A 142 9.53 17.59 -8.47
CA LYS A 142 11.00 17.51 -8.59
C LYS A 142 11.64 16.70 -7.47
N LEU A 143 10.85 16.17 -6.54
CA LEU A 143 11.34 15.38 -5.42
C LEU A 143 11.99 14.09 -5.94
N PRO A 144 13.13 13.67 -5.36
CA PRO A 144 13.80 12.43 -5.74
C PRO A 144 12.94 11.23 -5.37
N MET A 145 13.10 10.13 -6.10
CA MET A 145 12.46 8.87 -5.73
C MET A 145 12.99 8.37 -4.39
N PRO A 146 12.10 7.82 -3.54
CA PRO A 146 12.43 7.39 -2.17
C PRO A 146 13.22 6.08 -2.12
N ILE A 147 13.80 5.64 -3.20
CA ILE A 147 14.54 4.38 -3.32
C ILE A 147 15.84 4.57 -4.09
N SER A 148 16.86 3.77 -3.77
CA SER A 148 18.12 3.74 -4.48
C SER A 148 18.10 2.71 -5.62
N GLY A 149 18.77 3.03 -6.72
CA GLY A 149 18.93 2.12 -7.86
C GLY A 149 17.71 2.06 -8.78
N ALA A 150 17.64 0.98 -9.58
CA ALA A 150 16.52 0.74 -10.48
C ALA A 150 15.26 0.32 -9.71
N TYR A 151 14.11 0.79 -10.15
CA TYR A 151 12.84 0.55 -9.49
C TYR A 151 11.68 0.47 -10.50
N ILE A 152 10.57 -0.10 -10.05
CA ILE A 152 9.29 -0.13 -10.76
C ILE A 152 8.22 0.37 -9.80
N ILE A 153 7.28 1.19 -10.29
CA ILE A 153 6.08 1.57 -9.53
C ILE A 153 5.02 0.50 -9.79
N THR A 154 4.72 -0.28 -8.77
CA THR A 154 3.75 -1.39 -8.85
C THR A 154 2.33 -0.94 -8.58
N SER A 155 2.13 0.10 -7.76
CA SER A 155 0.84 0.69 -7.47
C SER A 155 0.92 2.21 -7.39
N ARG A 156 -0.11 2.88 -7.90
CA ARG A 156 -0.23 4.34 -7.84
C ARG A 156 -1.19 4.77 -6.74
N TYR A 157 -1.16 6.05 -6.42
CA TYR A 157 -2.13 6.66 -5.50
C TYR A 157 -3.55 6.59 -6.08
N GLY A 158 -4.53 6.29 -5.24
CA GLY A 158 -5.96 6.33 -5.55
C GLY A 158 -6.64 4.98 -5.44
N GLN A 159 -7.91 4.95 -5.84
CA GLN A 159 -8.73 3.73 -5.85
C GLN A 159 -8.71 3.10 -7.24
N TYR A 160 -8.47 1.81 -7.29
CA TYR A 160 -8.49 1.03 -8.53
C TYR A 160 -9.00 -0.40 -8.30
N ALA A 161 -9.60 -0.95 -9.34
CA ALA A 161 -10.03 -2.34 -9.34
C ALA A 161 -8.82 -3.26 -9.56
N VAL A 162 -8.80 -4.39 -8.88
CA VAL A 162 -7.77 -5.41 -9.10
C VAL A 162 -8.16 -6.24 -10.31
N GLU A 163 -7.26 -6.29 -11.29
CA GLU A 163 -7.46 -7.09 -12.50
C GLU A 163 -7.64 -8.57 -12.15
N GLY A 164 -8.65 -9.22 -12.73
CA GLY A 164 -8.98 -10.62 -12.45
C GLY A 164 -9.81 -10.87 -11.19
N LEU A 165 -10.07 -9.86 -10.33
CA LEU A 165 -10.88 -10.01 -9.12
C LEU A 165 -12.10 -9.10 -9.18
N ARG A 166 -13.27 -9.67 -9.51
CA ARG A 166 -14.54 -8.94 -9.50
C ARG A 166 -14.84 -8.41 -8.08
N ASN A 167 -15.21 -7.14 -7.97
CA ASN A 167 -15.59 -6.47 -6.72
C ASN A 167 -14.46 -6.24 -5.70
N VAL A 168 -13.18 -6.41 -6.05
CA VAL A 168 -12.06 -6.03 -5.20
C VAL A 168 -11.53 -4.68 -5.66
N LYS A 169 -11.71 -3.64 -4.81
CA LYS A 169 -11.10 -2.34 -4.98
C LYS A 169 -9.97 -2.19 -3.97
N LEU A 170 -8.83 -1.69 -4.41
CA LEU A 170 -7.74 -1.24 -3.54
C LEU A 170 -7.81 0.27 -3.43
N ASP A 171 -7.57 0.78 -2.22
CA ASP A 171 -7.43 2.20 -1.91
C ASP A 171 -6.00 2.42 -1.42
N ASN A 172 -5.15 2.94 -2.31
CA ASN A 172 -3.74 3.20 -2.00
C ASN A 172 -3.56 4.69 -1.68
N LYS A 173 -3.18 4.98 -0.45
CA LYS A 173 -2.90 6.35 0.04
C LYS A 173 -1.50 6.86 -0.37
N GLY A 174 -0.74 6.07 -1.11
CA GLY A 174 0.61 6.39 -1.55
C GLY A 174 0.96 5.76 -2.89
N ILE A 175 2.22 5.42 -3.06
CA ILE A 175 2.73 4.66 -4.19
C ILE A 175 3.48 3.44 -3.67
N ASP A 176 3.33 2.30 -4.34
CA ASP A 176 4.13 1.12 -4.04
C ASP A 176 5.26 1.02 -5.05
N ILE A 177 6.47 0.89 -4.53
CA ILE A 177 7.69 0.90 -5.32
C ILE A 177 8.44 -0.39 -5.04
N GLN A 178 8.74 -1.12 -6.09
CA GLN A 178 9.59 -2.31 -6.05
C GLN A 178 10.97 -1.95 -6.59
N GLY A 179 11.99 -2.20 -5.78
CA GLY A 179 13.40 -2.07 -6.15
C GLY A 179 14.07 -3.42 -6.27
N LYS A 180 15.35 -3.42 -6.63
CA LYS A 180 16.16 -4.64 -6.55
C LYS A 180 16.36 -5.09 -5.11
N PRO A 181 16.60 -6.40 -4.84
CA PRO A 181 16.94 -6.88 -3.51
C PRO A 181 18.08 -6.06 -2.89
N GLY A 182 17.92 -5.62 -1.64
CA GLY A 182 18.91 -4.77 -0.97
C GLY A 182 18.79 -3.27 -1.27
N ALA A 183 17.83 -2.83 -2.07
CA ALA A 183 17.60 -1.42 -2.34
C ALA A 183 17.32 -0.64 -1.05
N GLN A 184 17.93 0.53 -0.91
CA GLN A 184 17.78 1.38 0.27
C GLN A 184 16.66 2.39 0.08
N ALA A 185 15.84 2.56 1.11
CA ALA A 185 14.91 3.66 1.20
C ALA A 185 15.67 4.96 1.54
N ARG A 186 15.29 6.07 0.88
CA ARG A 186 15.93 7.37 1.03
C ARG A 186 14.92 8.47 1.32
N ALA A 187 15.29 9.44 2.14
CA ALA A 187 14.49 10.62 2.37
C ALA A 187 14.30 11.43 1.07
N ILE A 188 13.05 11.77 0.75
CA ILE A 188 12.73 12.55 -0.45
C ILE A 188 13.11 14.03 -0.31
N PHE A 189 13.22 14.53 0.91
CA PHE A 189 13.55 15.90 1.21
C PHE A 189 14.15 16.03 2.61
N ASP A 190 14.79 17.17 2.89
CA ASP A 190 15.30 17.52 4.21
C ASP A 190 14.18 17.53 5.22
N GLY A 191 14.43 17.02 6.42
CA GLY A 191 13.38 16.96 7.44
C GLY A 191 13.85 16.38 8.76
N LYS A 192 12.90 16.20 9.66
CA LYS A 192 13.11 15.58 10.96
C LYS A 192 12.27 14.31 11.09
N VAL A 193 12.88 13.23 11.54
CA VAL A 193 12.18 11.97 11.79
C VAL A 193 11.20 12.17 12.94
N ALA A 194 9.91 12.11 12.64
CA ALA A 194 8.83 12.27 13.60
C ALA A 194 8.60 11.01 14.42
N ALA A 195 8.62 9.84 13.76
CA ALA A 195 8.43 8.56 14.40
C ALA A 195 9.11 7.43 13.62
N VAL A 196 9.53 6.41 14.33
CA VAL A 196 9.92 5.10 13.79
C VAL A 196 9.17 4.06 14.61
N PHE A 197 8.47 3.15 13.95
CA PHE A 197 7.74 2.08 14.62
C PHE A 197 7.75 0.81 13.79
N GLN A 198 7.54 -0.32 14.46
CA GLN A 198 7.48 -1.63 13.82
C GLN A 198 6.05 -2.16 13.84
N LEU A 199 5.61 -2.75 12.74
CA LEU A 199 4.34 -3.46 12.62
C LEU A 199 4.56 -4.72 11.78
N ASN A 200 4.09 -5.86 12.25
CA ASN A 200 4.26 -7.17 11.59
C ASN A 200 5.72 -7.49 11.22
N GLY A 201 6.69 -7.08 12.06
CA GLY A 201 8.12 -7.30 11.81
C GLY A 201 8.76 -6.30 10.85
N LEU A 202 8.01 -5.39 10.23
CA LEU A 202 8.50 -4.39 9.28
C LEU A 202 8.53 -3.01 9.92
N PHE A 203 9.58 -2.24 9.59
CA PHE A 203 9.75 -0.88 10.07
C PHE A 203 9.00 0.12 9.19
N ASN A 204 8.52 1.18 9.85
CA ASN A 204 7.84 2.31 9.23
C ASN A 204 8.45 3.59 9.77
N VAL A 205 8.79 4.52 8.88
CA VAL A 205 9.46 5.78 9.23
C VAL A 205 8.60 6.95 8.76
N LEU A 206 8.34 7.89 9.65
CA LEU A 206 7.65 9.16 9.36
C LEU A 206 8.67 10.29 9.43
N ILE A 207 8.77 11.09 8.36
CA ILE A 207 9.65 12.27 8.30
C ILE A 207 8.80 13.52 8.09
N ARG A 208 9.01 14.51 8.94
CA ARG A 208 8.34 15.80 8.88
C ARG A 208 9.17 16.83 8.12
N HIS A 209 8.54 17.50 7.17
CA HIS A 209 9.10 18.54 6.30
C HIS A 209 8.30 19.83 6.50
N GLY A 210 8.38 20.42 7.69
CA GLY A 210 7.48 21.53 8.08
C GLY A 210 6.05 21.03 8.32
N ASN A 211 5.09 21.43 7.47
CA ASN A 211 3.68 20.98 7.52
C ASN A 211 3.44 19.67 6.77
N TYR A 212 4.42 19.18 6.03
CA TYR A 212 4.29 17.96 5.24
C TYR A 212 4.92 16.79 5.99
N ILE A 213 4.33 15.61 5.81
CA ILE A 213 4.87 14.36 6.37
C ILE A 213 5.00 13.36 5.24
N SER A 214 6.18 12.80 5.06
CA SER A 214 6.39 11.63 4.22
C SER A 214 6.43 10.37 5.08
N VAL A 215 5.81 9.29 4.57
CA VAL A 215 5.69 8.01 5.27
C VAL A 215 6.34 6.93 4.41
N TYR A 216 7.27 6.20 5.02
CA TYR A 216 8.00 5.09 4.40
C TYR A 216 7.60 3.82 5.13
N CYS A 217 6.94 2.92 4.43
CA CYS A 217 6.44 1.67 4.98
C CYS A 217 7.21 0.46 4.45
N ASN A 218 7.07 -0.66 5.16
CA ASN A 218 7.58 -1.97 4.74
C ASN A 218 9.09 -2.00 4.56
N LEU A 219 9.84 -1.43 5.53
CA LEU A 219 11.28 -1.53 5.58
C LEU A 219 11.70 -2.75 6.40
N SER A 220 12.71 -3.48 5.94
CA SER A 220 13.32 -4.60 6.70
C SER A 220 14.17 -4.10 7.87
N SER A 221 14.72 -2.88 7.73
CA SER A 221 15.49 -2.21 8.78
C SER A 221 15.32 -0.70 8.70
N ALA A 222 15.47 -0.03 9.84
CA ALA A 222 15.55 1.43 9.92
C ALA A 222 16.94 1.84 10.40
N SER A 223 17.59 2.77 9.71
CA SER A 223 18.91 3.32 10.07
C SER A 223 18.82 4.67 10.77
N VAL A 224 17.60 5.14 11.03
CA VAL A 224 17.31 6.41 11.70
C VAL A 224 16.39 6.20 12.90
N LYS A 225 16.39 7.17 13.83
CA LYS A 225 15.57 7.17 15.05
C LYS A 225 14.67 8.40 15.08
N ALA A 226 13.60 8.34 15.86
CA ALA A 226 12.75 9.50 16.10
C ALA A 226 13.57 10.68 16.70
N GLY A 227 13.43 11.84 16.10
CA GLY A 227 14.18 13.05 16.46
C GLY A 227 15.38 13.35 15.57
N ASP A 228 15.88 12.40 14.80
CA ASP A 228 17.00 12.61 13.88
C ASP A 228 16.66 13.61 12.78
N THR A 229 17.64 14.40 12.38
CA THR A 229 17.55 15.25 11.19
C THR A 229 18.12 14.48 9.99
N VAL A 230 17.38 14.47 8.90
CA VAL A 230 17.77 13.81 7.66
C VAL A 230 17.88 14.79 6.52
N LYS A 231 18.80 14.51 5.59
CA LYS A 231 19.01 15.26 4.35
C LYS A 231 18.34 14.56 3.18
N THR A 232 18.05 15.32 2.15
CA THR A 232 17.55 14.80 0.86
C THR A 232 18.47 13.70 0.33
N LYS A 233 17.87 12.58 -0.09
CA LYS A 233 18.56 11.36 -0.55
C LYS A 233 19.36 10.60 0.52
N GLN A 234 19.32 11.01 1.78
CA GLN A 234 19.94 10.24 2.87
C GLN A 234 19.21 8.90 3.04
N SER A 235 19.99 7.82 3.21
CA SER A 235 19.42 6.49 3.51
C SER A 235 18.76 6.49 4.89
N ILE A 236 17.57 5.94 4.96
CA ILE A 236 16.75 5.85 6.19
C ILE A 236 16.47 4.40 6.59
N GLY A 237 16.81 3.44 5.74
CA GLY A 237 16.62 2.03 5.98
C GLY A 237 16.70 1.22 4.70
N GLN A 238 16.44 -0.07 4.81
CA GLN A 238 16.42 -1.01 3.69
C GLN A 238 15.00 -1.44 3.37
N GLY A 239 14.64 -1.51 2.10
CA GLY A 239 13.37 -2.06 1.64
C GLY A 239 13.24 -3.54 2.03
N PHE A 240 12.02 -3.98 2.30
CA PHE A 240 11.74 -5.39 2.53
C PHE A 240 11.84 -6.17 1.21
N SER A 241 12.48 -7.35 1.26
CA SER A 241 12.51 -8.34 0.19
C SER A 241 12.06 -9.67 0.76
N ASP A 242 11.07 -10.27 0.15
CA ASP A 242 10.55 -11.59 0.55
C ASP A 242 11.35 -12.76 -0.05
N GLY A 243 12.42 -12.47 -0.76
CA GLY A 243 13.29 -13.47 -1.38
C GLY A 243 12.67 -14.17 -2.61
N THR A 244 11.45 -13.79 -3.01
CA THR A 244 10.76 -14.37 -4.17
C THR A 244 11.07 -13.64 -5.48
N ASP A 245 11.92 -12.62 -5.44
CA ASP A 245 12.34 -11.82 -6.59
C ASP A 245 13.32 -12.61 -7.49
N ASN A 246 12.82 -13.65 -8.12
CA ASN A 246 13.41 -14.16 -9.35
C ASN A 246 13.11 -13.13 -10.44
N GLY A 247 14.14 -12.39 -10.83
CA GLY A 247 14.08 -11.32 -11.80
C GLY A 247 13.19 -11.63 -13.03
N ARG A 248 12.05 -11.03 -13.07
CA ARG A 248 11.21 -10.81 -14.24
C ARG A 248 10.97 -9.33 -14.38
#